data_31161d5337e1a5afc67b51705a7ab4a5
#
_entry.id   31161d5337e1a5afc67b51705a7ab4a5
#
_cell.length_a   1.000
_cell.length_b   1.000
_cell.length_c   1.000
_cell.angle_alpha   90.00
_cell.angle_beta   90.00
_cell.angle_gamma   90.00
#
_symmetry.space_group_name_H-M   'P 1'
#
loop_
_entity.id
_entity.type
_entity.pdbx_description
1 polymer ?
#
loop_
_entity_poly.entity_id
_entity_poly.type
_entity_poly.pdbx_seq_one_letter_code
_entity_poly.pdbx_strand_id
1 'polypeptide(L)'
;MTSPIPDFCAIDFGTSNSAIAVPDARGAMRLVPLEDGAVTMPTATFYLAEGPGLQDLPRLHGRAALAAYVEGSEGRLMRSMKSALGTGLMTQQTDIGAGRAIGFADVISGYLRHLRRAAEQHTGVAPRRAVIGRPVHFVDEDEQRDAQAQAALEQAAREAGFEEVAFQFEPLAAAFDHESRIEAEQRVLIADIGGGTSDFSIVRVGPQRRDRIDRADDVLAHHGLHVAGTDFDRRVELASVMPALGFGALGPSIGGQPPREVPSRVYFDLATWHLINTVYRPARLQELRMMRGDYADPVQHARLMKVVAEQLGHDLLGRAERAKIDTAAGEAARIDLAWVERGLTVEVTAAQAREALEDDIGRIVEAARETVRRAGLSAEGIDAVYFTGGSTGLKALTERLAAAFPQAQALHGDRLASVASGLGLDAGRRFRVRG
;
A
#
# COMPACT_ATOMS: atom_id res chain seq x y z
N MET A 1 -36.08 10.33 21.15
CA MET A 1 -34.72 10.60 21.67
C MET A 1 -33.77 9.78 20.82
N THR A 2 -32.87 10.40 20.07
CA THR A 2 -31.83 9.69 19.35
C THR A 2 -30.85 9.11 20.38
N SER A 3 -30.63 7.81 20.34
CA SER A 3 -29.61 7.18 21.19
C SER A 3 -28.25 7.87 20.95
N PRO A 4 -27.44 8.10 22.00
CA PRO A 4 -26.13 8.69 21.82
C PRO A 4 -25.28 7.82 20.88
N ILE A 5 -24.52 8.46 20.00
CA ILE A 5 -23.58 7.75 19.12
C ILE A 5 -22.57 7.02 20.03
N PRO A 6 -22.34 5.71 19.81
CA PRO A 6 -21.38 4.97 20.62
C PRO A 6 -19.93 5.47 20.45
N ASP A 7 -19.13 5.39 21.50
CA ASP A 7 -17.76 5.91 21.60
C ASP A 7 -16.69 4.92 21.12
N PHE A 8 -16.96 4.14 20.08
CA PHE A 8 -15.99 3.20 19.52
C PHE A 8 -15.81 3.37 18.03
N CYS A 9 -14.70 2.86 17.53
CA CYS A 9 -14.38 2.86 16.10
C CYS A 9 -13.68 1.56 15.69
N ALA A 10 -13.47 1.41 14.39
CA ALA A 10 -12.62 0.39 13.82
C ALA A 10 -11.59 1.05 12.90
N ILE A 11 -10.34 0.62 12.96
CA ILE A 11 -9.23 1.21 12.23
C ILE A 11 -8.54 0.13 11.40
N ASP A 12 -8.51 0.33 10.09
CA ASP A 12 -7.58 -0.34 9.20
C ASP A 12 -6.32 0.53 9.12
N PHE A 13 -5.27 0.12 9.81
CA PHE A 13 -3.95 0.76 9.76
C PHE A 13 -3.08 -0.01 8.78
N GLY A 14 -3.25 0.24 7.48
CA GLY A 14 -2.52 -0.45 6.42
C GLY A 14 -1.10 0.11 6.19
N THR A 15 -0.26 -0.65 5.51
CA THR A 15 1.09 -0.22 5.11
C THR A 15 1.06 0.94 4.12
N SER A 16 0.14 0.91 3.17
CA SER A 16 0.01 1.94 2.12
C SER A 16 -1.10 2.93 2.40
N ASN A 17 -2.28 2.46 2.82
CA ASN A 17 -3.45 3.29 3.10
C ASN A 17 -4.08 2.87 4.42
N SER A 18 -4.79 3.82 5.05
CA SER A 18 -5.56 3.59 6.25
C SER A 18 -6.99 4.08 6.08
N ALA A 19 -7.91 3.48 6.84
CA ALA A 19 -9.30 3.85 6.91
C ALA A 19 -9.81 3.75 8.36
N ILE A 20 -10.88 4.49 8.68
CA ILE A 20 -11.56 4.40 9.97
C ILE A 20 -13.06 4.33 9.77
N ALA A 21 -13.72 3.44 10.51
CA ALA A 21 -15.16 3.30 10.54
C ALA A 21 -15.70 3.64 11.94
N VAL A 22 -16.85 4.29 11.99
CA VAL A 22 -17.56 4.67 13.21
C VAL A 22 -19.04 4.27 13.13
N PRO A 23 -19.73 4.04 14.27
CA PRO A 23 -21.16 3.79 14.24
C PRO A 23 -21.93 5.09 13.93
N ASP A 24 -22.96 4.97 13.08
CA ASP A 24 -23.95 6.04 12.90
C ASP A 24 -25.00 6.03 14.04
N ALA A 25 -25.94 6.96 14.01
CA ALA A 25 -27.01 7.08 15.00
C ALA A 25 -27.92 5.83 15.12
N ARG A 26 -27.90 4.94 14.11
CA ARG A 26 -28.61 3.65 14.11
C ARG A 26 -27.72 2.50 14.53
N GLY A 27 -26.44 2.78 14.81
CA GLY A 27 -25.42 1.82 15.16
C GLY A 27 -24.87 1.05 13.96
N ALA A 28 -25.18 1.42 12.72
CA ALA A 28 -24.53 0.85 11.56
C ALA A 28 -23.14 1.47 11.37
N MET A 29 -22.14 0.65 11.08
CA MET A 29 -20.78 1.15 10.87
C MET A 29 -20.67 1.89 9.53
N ARG A 30 -20.06 3.06 9.55
CA ARG A 30 -19.82 3.90 8.38
C ARG A 30 -18.35 4.31 8.32
N LEU A 31 -17.80 4.29 7.11
CA LEU A 31 -16.46 4.83 6.86
C LEU A 31 -16.47 6.35 6.98
N VAL A 32 -15.46 6.89 7.62
CA VAL A 32 -15.28 8.34 7.78
C VAL A 32 -14.58 8.90 6.54
N PRO A 33 -15.14 9.95 5.91
CA PRO A 33 -14.40 10.72 4.91
C PRO A 33 -13.17 11.36 5.54
N LEU A 34 -11.98 11.07 5.04
CA LEU A 34 -10.70 11.53 5.61
C LEU A 34 -10.11 12.71 4.82
N GLU A 35 -10.08 12.62 3.50
CA GLU A 35 -9.47 13.63 2.61
C GLU A 35 -10.35 13.82 1.38
N ASP A 36 -10.82 15.04 1.13
CA ASP A 36 -11.61 15.41 -0.07
C ASP A 36 -12.78 14.43 -0.36
N GLY A 37 -13.38 13.90 0.70
CA GLY A 37 -14.47 12.91 0.60
C GLY A 37 -14.00 11.46 0.42
N ALA A 38 -12.70 11.20 0.23
CA ALA A 38 -12.17 9.85 0.18
C ALA A 38 -12.18 9.20 1.56
N VAL A 39 -12.64 7.95 1.63
CA VAL A 39 -12.73 7.17 2.88
C VAL A 39 -11.43 6.47 3.25
N THR A 40 -10.42 6.56 2.39
CA THR A 40 -9.07 6.06 2.65
C THR A 40 -8.06 7.18 2.49
N MET A 41 -6.99 7.11 3.26
CA MET A 41 -5.90 8.07 3.27
C MET A 41 -4.55 7.34 3.23
N PRO A 42 -3.55 7.81 2.46
CA PRO A 42 -2.21 7.25 2.52
C PRO A 42 -1.67 7.20 3.95
N THR A 43 -1.08 6.07 4.34
CA THR A 43 -0.41 5.91 5.63
C THR A 43 0.94 6.62 5.59
N ALA A 44 0.88 7.96 5.57
CA ALA A 44 2.03 8.84 5.42
C ALA A 44 1.91 10.06 6.33
N THR A 45 3.08 10.50 6.86
CA THR A 45 3.23 11.74 7.62
C THR A 45 4.47 12.45 7.14
N PHE A 46 4.37 13.75 6.83
CA PHE A 46 5.50 14.61 6.48
C PHE A 46 5.73 15.62 7.59
N TYR A 47 6.91 15.60 8.17
CA TYR A 47 7.35 16.58 9.16
C TYR A 47 8.11 17.70 8.45
N LEU A 48 7.61 18.93 8.55
CA LEU A 48 8.25 20.10 7.97
C LEU A 48 9.49 20.48 8.80
N ALA A 49 10.60 20.79 8.10
CA ALA A 49 11.83 21.21 8.77
C ALA A 49 11.68 22.59 9.45
N GLU A 50 10.84 23.47 8.91
CA GLU A 50 10.55 24.79 9.45
C GLU A 50 9.25 24.79 10.28
N GLY A 51 9.25 25.49 11.43
CA GLY A 51 8.04 25.67 12.24
C GLY A 51 8.35 26.16 13.66
N PRO A 52 7.39 26.82 14.33
CA PRO A 52 7.58 27.37 15.66
C PRO A 52 7.54 26.28 16.74
N GLY A 53 8.68 25.95 17.31
CA GLY A 53 8.78 25.22 18.58
C GLY A 53 8.86 23.70 18.50
N LEU A 54 9.37 23.11 19.61
CA LEU A 54 9.61 21.65 19.75
C LEU A 54 8.35 20.85 20.09
N GLN A 55 7.28 21.48 20.59
CA GLN A 55 6.10 20.79 21.10
C GLN A 55 5.00 20.59 20.06
N ASP A 56 4.93 21.42 19.02
CA ASP A 56 4.00 21.28 17.90
C ASP A 56 4.78 21.26 16.59
N LEU A 57 5.35 20.09 16.27
CA LEU A 57 6.00 19.88 14.98
C LEU A 57 4.95 19.99 13.88
N PRO A 58 5.04 20.97 12.98
CA PRO A 58 4.12 21.08 11.87
C PRO A 58 4.26 19.82 11.01
N ARG A 59 3.15 19.15 10.81
CA ARG A 59 3.10 17.89 10.09
C ARG A 59 1.88 17.84 9.19
N LEU A 60 2.08 17.21 8.06
CA LEU A 60 1.04 16.89 7.11
C LEU A 60 0.80 15.39 7.14
N HIS A 61 -0.43 14.96 6.90
CA HIS A 61 -0.79 13.55 6.81
C HIS A 61 -1.34 13.23 5.42
N GLY A 62 -1.33 11.96 5.05
CA GLY A 62 -1.98 11.45 3.87
C GLY A 62 -1.46 12.01 2.55
N ARG A 63 -2.37 12.43 1.67
CA ARG A 63 -2.04 13.00 0.35
C ARG A 63 -1.25 14.28 0.44
N ALA A 64 -1.57 15.13 1.41
CA ALA A 64 -0.82 16.38 1.64
C ALA A 64 0.65 16.08 2.04
N ALA A 65 0.91 15.00 2.81
CA ALA A 65 2.26 14.57 3.14
C ALA A 65 3.04 14.12 1.91
N LEU A 66 2.39 13.38 1.00
CA LEU A 66 3.01 12.93 -0.24
C LEU A 66 3.25 14.11 -1.20
N ALA A 67 2.30 15.04 -1.31
CA ALA A 67 2.44 16.23 -2.14
C ALA A 67 3.64 17.09 -1.71
N ALA A 68 3.76 17.39 -0.42
CA ALA A 68 4.90 18.15 0.11
C ALA A 68 6.26 17.48 -0.19
N TYR A 69 6.32 16.15 -0.13
CA TYR A 69 7.52 15.40 -0.48
C TYR A 69 7.86 15.49 -1.96
N VAL A 70 6.86 15.35 -2.84
CA VAL A 70 7.03 15.43 -4.30
C VAL A 70 7.41 16.86 -4.72
N GLU A 71 6.85 17.88 -4.08
CA GLU A 71 7.15 19.29 -4.30
C GLU A 71 8.54 19.70 -3.77
N GLY A 72 9.27 18.79 -3.10
CA GLY A 72 10.61 19.04 -2.58
C GLY A 72 10.65 19.92 -1.33
N SER A 73 9.54 19.98 -0.57
CA SER A 73 9.52 20.68 0.73
C SER A 73 10.62 20.16 1.66
N GLU A 74 11.25 21.06 2.41
CA GLU A 74 12.26 20.65 3.40
C GLU A 74 11.59 19.94 4.58
N GLY A 75 12.05 18.71 4.87
CA GLY A 75 11.47 17.91 5.95
C GLY A 75 11.69 16.41 5.78
N ARG A 76 10.91 15.64 6.53
CA ARG A 76 11.03 14.19 6.54
C ARG A 76 9.68 13.52 6.27
N LEU A 77 9.62 12.77 5.18
CA LEU A 77 8.48 11.88 4.92
C LEU A 77 8.66 10.56 5.68
N MET A 78 7.62 10.20 6.40
CA MET A 78 7.44 8.89 7.05
C MET A 78 6.26 8.19 6.37
N ARG A 79 6.49 7.03 5.76
CA ARG A 79 5.46 6.19 5.14
C ARG A 79 5.71 4.73 5.46
N SER A 80 4.73 3.87 5.17
CA SER A 80 4.81 2.42 5.46
C SER A 80 5.16 2.13 6.93
N MET A 81 4.64 2.95 7.83
CA MET A 81 5.00 2.93 9.26
C MET A 81 4.65 1.61 9.94
N LYS A 82 3.64 0.89 9.42
CA LYS A 82 3.27 -0.45 9.88
C LYS A 82 4.44 -1.44 9.77
N SER A 83 5.27 -1.30 8.73
CA SER A 83 6.44 -2.18 8.53
C SER A 83 7.57 -1.96 9.55
N ALA A 84 7.52 -0.90 10.36
CA ALA A 84 8.47 -0.69 11.46
C ALA A 84 8.13 -1.53 12.70
N LEU A 85 6.85 -1.95 12.83
CA LEU A 85 6.41 -2.80 13.94
C LEU A 85 7.17 -4.12 13.95
N GLY A 86 7.56 -4.57 15.13
CA GLY A 86 8.36 -5.80 15.30
C GLY A 86 9.83 -5.69 14.86
N THR A 87 10.29 -4.50 14.45
CA THR A 87 11.69 -4.24 14.12
C THR A 87 12.37 -3.40 15.20
N GLY A 88 13.72 -3.38 15.20
CA GLY A 88 14.48 -2.50 16.08
C GLY A 88 14.28 -1.00 15.82
N LEU A 89 13.55 -0.61 14.77
CA LEU A 89 13.23 0.79 14.50
C LEU A 89 12.28 1.38 15.54
N MET A 90 11.44 0.58 16.19
CA MET A 90 10.47 1.07 17.17
C MET A 90 11.12 1.75 18.38
N THR A 91 12.38 1.42 18.69
CA THR A 91 13.16 2.05 19.77
C THR A 91 14.11 3.15 19.27
N GLN A 92 14.10 3.43 17.98
CA GLN A 92 14.99 4.42 17.37
C GLN A 92 14.27 5.73 17.11
N GLN A 93 15.06 6.78 16.92
CA GLN A 93 14.61 8.06 16.45
C GLN A 93 15.10 8.31 15.03
N THR A 94 14.34 9.07 14.25
CA THR A 94 14.74 9.54 12.94
C THR A 94 14.88 11.06 12.95
N ASP A 95 15.90 11.57 12.26
CA ASP A 95 16.06 13.00 12.03
C ASP A 95 14.94 13.51 11.11
N ILE A 96 14.28 14.57 11.55
CA ILE A 96 13.21 15.24 10.80
C ILE A 96 13.62 16.62 10.30
N GLY A 97 14.89 16.96 10.40
CA GLY A 97 15.46 18.24 9.99
C GLY A 97 15.59 19.26 11.12
N ALA A 98 16.39 20.30 10.89
CA ALA A 98 16.68 21.38 11.84
C ALA A 98 17.19 20.89 13.22
N GLY A 99 17.94 19.78 13.25
CA GLY A 99 18.48 19.20 14.49
C GLY A 99 17.41 18.53 15.39
N ARG A 100 16.26 18.20 14.85
CA ARG A 100 15.16 17.57 15.58
C ARG A 100 15.03 16.09 15.20
N ALA A 101 14.69 15.25 16.17
CA ALA A 101 14.44 13.85 15.95
C ALA A 101 13.10 13.44 16.57
N ILE A 102 12.46 12.40 16.00
CA ILE A 102 11.20 11.83 16.49
C ILE A 102 11.31 10.31 16.53
N GLY A 103 10.71 9.68 17.55
CA GLY A 103 10.60 8.23 17.65
C GLY A 103 9.60 7.64 16.65
N PHE A 104 9.87 6.44 16.15
CA PHE A 104 8.92 5.76 15.25
C PHE A 104 7.57 5.48 15.95
N ALA A 105 7.58 5.19 17.24
CA ALA A 105 6.36 5.02 18.05
C ALA A 105 5.52 6.31 18.07
N ASP A 106 6.17 7.48 18.24
CA ASP A 106 5.49 8.79 18.25
C ASP A 106 4.86 9.12 16.89
N VAL A 107 5.51 8.71 15.79
CA VAL A 107 4.96 8.89 14.42
C VAL A 107 3.67 8.09 14.28
N ILE A 108 3.65 6.80 14.68
CA ILE A 108 2.46 5.94 14.61
C ILE A 108 1.36 6.48 15.52
N SER A 109 1.66 6.82 16.78
CA SER A 109 0.72 7.41 17.72
C SER A 109 0.14 8.72 17.18
N GLY A 110 0.97 9.58 16.59
CA GLY A 110 0.54 10.83 15.96
C GLY A 110 -0.42 10.62 14.78
N TYR A 111 -0.17 9.60 13.95
CA TYR A 111 -1.02 9.24 12.83
C TYR A 111 -2.37 8.66 13.30
N LEU A 112 -2.37 7.73 14.28
CA LEU A 112 -3.58 7.19 14.86
C LEU A 112 -4.43 8.27 15.56
N ARG A 113 -3.79 9.25 16.21
CA ARG A 113 -4.46 10.43 16.79
C ARG A 113 -5.12 11.29 15.71
N HIS A 114 -4.51 11.42 14.55
CA HIS A 114 -5.11 12.12 13.40
C HIS A 114 -6.39 11.41 12.94
N LEU A 115 -6.37 10.09 12.77
CA LEU A 115 -7.56 9.29 12.42
C LEU A 115 -8.67 9.42 13.48
N ARG A 116 -8.30 9.33 14.76
CA ARG A 116 -9.24 9.50 15.88
C ARG A 116 -9.92 10.87 15.86
N ARG A 117 -9.15 11.94 15.60
CA ARG A 117 -9.70 13.30 15.47
C ARG A 117 -10.64 13.45 14.27
N ALA A 118 -10.31 12.82 13.13
CA ALA A 118 -11.21 12.82 11.98
C ALA A 118 -12.54 12.13 12.30
N ALA A 119 -12.51 11.02 13.04
CA ALA A 119 -13.71 10.34 13.53
C ALA A 119 -14.53 11.22 14.49
N GLU A 120 -13.88 11.90 15.43
CA GLU A 120 -14.51 12.84 16.36
C GLU A 120 -15.15 14.02 15.61
N GLN A 121 -14.46 14.59 14.64
CA GLN A 121 -15.01 15.68 13.81
C GLN A 121 -16.24 15.25 13.02
N HIS A 122 -16.23 14.00 12.52
CA HIS A 122 -17.33 13.45 11.74
C HIS A 122 -18.58 13.14 12.60
N THR A 123 -18.40 12.61 13.80
CA THR A 123 -19.50 12.14 14.66
C THR A 123 -19.88 13.10 15.79
N GLY A 124 -18.99 14.03 16.14
CA GLY A 124 -19.09 14.84 17.37
C GLY A 124 -18.75 14.09 18.66
N VAL A 125 -18.32 12.82 18.57
CA VAL A 125 -17.97 11.97 19.71
C VAL A 125 -16.56 11.42 19.52
N ALA A 126 -15.66 11.66 20.48
CA ALA A 126 -14.32 11.11 20.46
C ALA A 126 -14.36 9.61 20.75
N PRO A 127 -13.91 8.73 19.81
CA PRO A 127 -13.84 7.30 20.09
C PRO A 127 -12.85 7.01 21.23
N ARG A 128 -13.29 6.23 22.23
CA ARG A 128 -12.48 5.78 23.37
C ARG A 128 -12.05 4.33 23.21
N ARG A 129 -12.79 3.55 22.41
CA ARG A 129 -12.56 2.13 22.18
C ARG A 129 -12.31 1.89 20.69
N ALA A 130 -11.35 1.03 20.36
CA ALA A 130 -11.01 0.73 18.98
C ALA A 130 -10.82 -0.76 18.74
N VAL A 131 -11.29 -1.25 17.59
CA VAL A 131 -10.79 -2.48 16.98
C VAL A 131 -9.81 -2.08 15.89
N ILE A 132 -8.57 -2.57 15.98
CA ILE A 132 -7.52 -2.28 14.98
C ILE A 132 -7.23 -3.56 14.20
N GLY A 133 -7.11 -3.43 12.88
CA GLY A 133 -6.68 -4.51 12.01
C GLY A 133 -5.23 -4.90 12.29
N ARG A 134 -4.98 -6.21 12.33
CA ARG A 134 -3.63 -6.75 12.33
C ARG A 134 -3.43 -7.77 11.20
N PRO A 135 -2.23 -7.86 10.60
CA PRO A 135 -1.91 -8.99 9.73
C PRO A 135 -1.95 -10.30 10.53
N VAL A 136 -1.93 -11.43 9.86
CA VAL A 136 -1.81 -12.74 10.54
C VAL A 136 -0.52 -12.76 11.35
N HIS A 137 0.58 -12.33 10.75
CA HIS A 137 1.85 -12.11 11.41
C HIS A 137 2.41 -10.72 11.05
N PHE A 138 2.84 -9.95 12.05
CA PHE A 138 3.67 -8.75 11.83
C PHE A 138 5.10 -9.15 11.49
N VAL A 139 5.56 -10.29 12.04
CA VAL A 139 6.89 -10.88 11.83
C VAL A 139 6.71 -12.36 11.63
N ASP A 140 7.04 -12.85 10.44
CA ASP A 140 6.97 -14.27 10.12
C ASP A 140 7.99 -15.07 10.96
N GLU A 141 7.59 -16.28 11.36
CA GLU A 141 8.44 -17.27 12.04
C GLU A 141 9.06 -16.81 13.39
N ASP A 142 8.55 -15.69 13.99
CA ASP A 142 9.04 -15.18 15.28
C ASP A 142 7.85 -14.69 16.14
N GLU A 143 7.26 -15.59 16.90
CA GLU A 143 6.11 -15.31 17.77
C GLU A 143 6.39 -14.20 18.81
N GLN A 144 7.62 -14.14 19.33
CA GLN A 144 7.98 -13.12 20.33
C GLN A 144 7.99 -11.72 19.71
N ARG A 145 8.59 -11.58 18.53
CA ARG A 145 8.61 -10.31 17.81
C ARG A 145 7.24 -9.94 17.28
N ASP A 146 6.42 -10.91 16.86
CA ASP A 146 5.03 -10.67 16.47
C ASP A 146 4.20 -10.11 17.65
N ALA A 147 4.31 -10.71 18.84
CA ALA A 147 3.66 -10.21 20.05
C ALA A 147 4.16 -8.80 20.45
N GLN A 148 5.48 -8.55 20.33
CA GLN A 148 6.05 -7.21 20.56
C GLN A 148 5.51 -6.17 19.58
N ALA A 149 5.34 -6.53 18.31
CA ALA A 149 4.78 -5.65 17.29
C ALA A 149 3.32 -5.27 17.60
N GLN A 150 2.51 -6.25 18.01
CA GLN A 150 1.13 -5.97 18.44
C GLN A 150 1.11 -5.08 19.69
N ALA A 151 1.92 -5.37 20.70
CA ALA A 151 2.01 -4.56 21.92
C ALA A 151 2.45 -3.12 21.61
N ALA A 152 3.38 -2.92 20.69
CA ALA A 152 3.82 -1.60 20.25
C ALA A 152 2.69 -0.81 19.57
N LEU A 153 1.90 -1.47 18.71
CA LEU A 153 0.73 -0.85 18.08
C LEU A 153 -0.36 -0.51 19.11
N GLU A 154 -0.60 -1.40 20.08
CA GLU A 154 -1.52 -1.15 21.17
C GLU A 154 -1.09 0.07 22.00
N GLN A 155 0.19 0.14 22.35
CA GLN A 155 0.74 1.27 23.10
C GLN A 155 0.57 2.58 22.32
N ALA A 156 0.91 2.59 21.03
CA ALA A 156 0.74 3.77 20.16
C ALA A 156 -0.73 4.21 20.07
N ALA A 157 -1.67 3.27 20.05
CA ALA A 157 -3.10 3.58 20.06
C ALA A 157 -3.54 4.16 21.41
N ARG A 158 -3.05 3.64 22.53
CA ARG A 158 -3.31 4.21 23.86
C ARG A 158 -2.77 5.64 23.97
N GLU A 159 -1.59 5.91 23.48
CA GLU A 159 -1.00 7.25 23.40
C GLU A 159 -1.77 8.19 22.45
N ALA A 160 -2.44 7.65 21.44
CA ALA A 160 -3.36 8.40 20.58
C ALA A 160 -4.67 8.78 21.28
N GLY A 161 -4.95 8.20 22.47
CA GLY A 161 -6.08 8.52 23.35
C GLY A 161 -7.18 7.46 23.34
N PHE A 162 -6.92 6.25 22.87
CA PHE A 162 -7.82 5.10 23.03
C PHE A 162 -7.62 4.47 24.41
N GLU A 163 -8.71 4.16 25.12
CA GLU A 163 -8.70 3.56 26.46
C GLU A 163 -8.75 2.03 26.37
N GLU A 164 -9.49 1.51 25.39
CA GLU A 164 -9.62 0.08 25.14
C GLU A 164 -9.29 -0.21 23.68
N VAL A 165 -8.37 -1.15 23.45
CA VAL A 165 -7.90 -1.55 22.12
C VAL A 165 -8.06 -3.07 22.00
N ALA A 166 -8.73 -3.51 20.95
CA ALA A 166 -8.83 -4.90 20.55
C ALA A 166 -8.27 -5.07 19.14
N PHE A 167 -7.84 -6.28 18.81
CA PHE A 167 -7.32 -6.61 17.48
C PHE A 167 -8.19 -7.65 16.79
N GLN A 168 -8.24 -7.55 15.46
CA GLN A 168 -8.82 -8.57 14.60
C GLN A 168 -7.92 -8.77 13.39
N PHE A 169 -7.82 -10.00 12.92
CA PHE A 169 -7.07 -10.33 11.71
C PHE A 169 -7.70 -9.68 10.47
N GLU A 170 -6.90 -8.94 9.72
CA GLU A 170 -7.31 -8.24 8.49
C GLU A 170 -7.98 -9.18 7.46
N PRO A 171 -7.42 -10.39 7.17
CA PRO A 171 -8.07 -11.29 6.22
C PRO A 171 -9.44 -11.81 6.70
N LEU A 172 -9.64 -12.01 7.99
CA LEU A 172 -10.96 -12.35 8.54
C LEU A 172 -11.92 -11.16 8.43
N ALA A 173 -11.45 -9.98 8.78
CA ALA A 173 -12.26 -8.76 8.64
C ALA A 173 -12.72 -8.56 7.20
N ALA A 174 -11.82 -8.71 6.21
CA ALA A 174 -12.19 -8.64 4.79
C ALA A 174 -13.32 -9.63 4.41
N ALA A 175 -13.35 -10.81 5.03
CA ALA A 175 -14.35 -11.84 4.75
C ALA A 175 -15.67 -11.67 5.50
N PHE A 176 -15.79 -10.81 6.51
CA PHE A 176 -16.99 -10.74 7.37
C PHE A 176 -18.25 -10.30 6.63
N ASP A 177 -18.16 -9.43 5.63
CA ASP A 177 -19.31 -9.07 4.82
C ASP A 177 -19.81 -10.28 4.02
N HIS A 178 -18.91 -11.05 3.42
CA HIS A 178 -19.24 -12.31 2.74
C HIS A 178 -19.83 -13.32 3.73
N GLU A 179 -19.20 -13.52 4.89
CA GLU A 179 -19.68 -14.41 5.94
C GLU A 179 -21.12 -14.12 6.35
N SER A 180 -21.52 -12.84 6.35
CA SER A 180 -22.87 -12.44 6.73
C SER A 180 -23.98 -13.00 5.83
N ARG A 181 -23.64 -13.40 4.59
CA ARG A 181 -24.57 -13.78 3.52
C ARG A 181 -24.58 -15.27 3.21
N ILE A 182 -23.58 -16.03 3.64
CA ILE A 182 -23.49 -17.46 3.35
C ILE A 182 -24.30 -18.31 4.33
N GLU A 183 -24.79 -19.45 3.86
CA GLU A 183 -25.63 -20.38 4.65
C GLU A 183 -24.86 -21.62 5.12
N ALA A 184 -23.68 -21.87 4.57
CA ALA A 184 -22.81 -22.99 4.92
C ALA A 184 -21.38 -22.50 5.21
N GLU A 185 -20.59 -23.33 5.91
CA GLU A 185 -19.17 -23.07 6.14
C GLU A 185 -18.40 -23.13 4.83
N GLN A 186 -17.49 -22.16 4.62
CA GLN A 186 -16.63 -22.04 3.44
C GLN A 186 -15.17 -21.82 3.85
N ARG A 187 -14.28 -22.30 3.01
CA ARG A 187 -12.84 -21.98 3.01
C ARG A 187 -12.58 -20.96 1.92
N VAL A 188 -12.22 -19.77 2.34
CA VAL A 188 -12.04 -18.61 1.46
C VAL A 188 -10.57 -18.26 1.38
N LEU A 189 -10.03 -18.21 0.18
CA LEU A 189 -8.72 -17.62 -0.08
C LEU A 189 -8.88 -16.10 -0.16
N ILE A 190 -8.35 -15.38 0.80
CA ILE A 190 -8.25 -13.92 0.77
C ILE A 190 -6.98 -13.57 0.01
N ALA A 191 -7.13 -12.82 -1.07
CA ALA A 191 -6.03 -12.26 -1.86
C ALA A 191 -6.02 -10.74 -1.65
N ASP A 192 -5.24 -10.28 -0.68
CA ASP A 192 -5.02 -8.86 -0.40
C ASP A 192 -3.77 -8.39 -1.11
N ILE A 193 -3.96 -7.65 -2.23
CA ILE A 193 -2.86 -7.19 -3.07
C ILE A 193 -2.84 -5.67 -3.04
N GLY A 194 -1.99 -5.15 -2.16
CA GLY A 194 -1.82 -3.73 -1.88
C GLY A 194 -0.87 -3.03 -2.83
N GLY A 195 -0.23 -1.95 -2.33
CA GLY A 195 0.81 -1.23 -3.07
C GLY A 195 2.19 -1.89 -2.98
N GLY A 196 2.54 -2.47 -1.82
CA GLY A 196 3.89 -3.02 -1.55
C GLY A 196 3.93 -4.52 -1.29
N THR A 197 2.81 -5.14 -0.88
CA THR A 197 2.73 -6.56 -0.54
C THR A 197 1.51 -7.21 -1.17
N SER A 198 1.63 -8.50 -1.42
CA SER A 198 0.53 -9.40 -1.77
C SER A 198 0.42 -10.45 -0.67
N ASP A 199 -0.64 -10.37 0.10
CA ASP A 199 -0.88 -11.21 1.27
C ASP A 199 -2.01 -12.19 1.01
N PHE A 200 -1.73 -13.47 1.20
CA PHE A 200 -2.67 -14.56 0.99
C PHE A 200 -2.99 -15.25 2.31
N SER A 201 -4.27 -15.44 2.58
CA SER A 201 -4.72 -16.17 3.78
C SER A 201 -5.87 -17.10 3.43
N ILE A 202 -5.83 -18.31 3.96
CA ILE A 202 -7.00 -19.20 3.93
C ILE A 202 -7.76 -19.00 5.23
N VAL A 203 -8.99 -18.53 5.10
CA VAL A 203 -9.87 -18.32 6.25
C VAL A 203 -11.09 -19.22 6.17
N ARG A 204 -11.55 -19.66 7.34
CA ARG A 204 -12.78 -20.42 7.49
C ARG A 204 -13.88 -19.50 8.00
N VAL A 205 -14.95 -19.37 7.23
CA VAL A 205 -16.10 -18.52 7.51
C VAL A 205 -17.39 -19.32 7.45
N GLY A 206 -18.42 -18.89 8.20
CA GLY A 206 -19.69 -19.59 8.20
C GLY A 206 -20.68 -19.11 9.25
N PRO A 207 -21.97 -19.49 9.12
CA PRO A 207 -23.04 -18.99 9.99
C PRO A 207 -22.78 -19.21 11.48
N GLN A 208 -22.20 -20.36 11.84
CA GLN A 208 -21.92 -20.75 13.23
C GLN A 208 -20.73 -20.02 13.84
N ARG A 209 -19.99 -19.24 13.01
CA ARG A 209 -18.80 -18.51 13.42
C ARG A 209 -19.03 -17.01 13.58
N ARG A 210 -20.14 -16.49 13.06
CA ARG A 210 -20.44 -15.04 12.99
C ARG A 210 -20.36 -14.34 14.33
N ASP A 211 -20.82 -14.99 15.40
CA ASP A 211 -20.88 -14.39 16.74
C ASP A 211 -19.64 -14.67 17.60
N ARG A 212 -18.66 -15.41 17.07
CA ARG A 212 -17.41 -15.68 17.81
C ARG A 212 -16.53 -14.46 17.78
N ILE A 213 -15.98 -14.08 18.95
CA ILE A 213 -15.02 -12.99 19.09
C ILE A 213 -13.60 -13.49 18.82
N ASP A 214 -13.24 -14.63 19.40
CA ASP A 214 -11.97 -15.29 19.11
C ASP A 214 -12.09 -16.11 17.83
N ARG A 215 -11.30 -15.73 16.84
CA ARG A 215 -11.31 -16.28 15.48
C ARG A 215 -9.91 -16.74 15.03
N ALA A 216 -8.93 -16.86 15.95
CA ALA A 216 -7.56 -17.24 15.60
C ALA A 216 -7.53 -18.59 14.84
N ASP A 217 -8.31 -19.58 15.30
CA ASP A 217 -8.41 -20.91 14.68
C ASP A 217 -9.09 -20.90 13.30
N ASP A 218 -9.65 -19.77 12.88
CA ASP A 218 -10.29 -19.64 11.59
C ASP A 218 -9.32 -19.19 10.49
N VAL A 219 -8.11 -18.79 10.83
CA VAL A 219 -7.02 -18.57 9.87
C VAL A 219 -6.23 -19.88 9.74
N LEU A 220 -6.41 -20.57 8.61
CA LEU A 220 -5.84 -21.90 8.39
C LEU A 220 -4.41 -21.86 7.86
N ALA A 221 -4.07 -20.84 7.07
CA ALA A 221 -2.72 -20.59 6.57
C ALA A 221 -2.58 -19.15 6.14
N HIS A 222 -1.34 -18.69 6.09
CA HIS A 222 -0.95 -17.38 5.59
C HIS A 222 0.39 -17.47 4.83
N HIS A 223 0.53 -16.61 3.81
CA HIS A 223 1.80 -16.40 3.11
C HIS A 223 1.82 -15.04 2.43
N GLY A 224 2.87 -14.26 2.67
CA GLY A 224 3.09 -12.94 2.09
C GLY A 224 4.19 -12.94 1.03
N LEU A 225 4.08 -12.01 0.08
CA LEU A 225 5.08 -11.74 -0.96
C LEU A 225 5.29 -10.23 -1.09
N HIS A 226 6.54 -9.78 -1.10
CA HIS A 226 6.90 -8.36 -1.33
C HIS A 226 6.96 -8.05 -2.84
N VAL A 227 5.85 -8.26 -3.53
CA VAL A 227 5.62 -7.87 -4.93
C VAL A 227 4.17 -7.44 -5.04
N ALA A 228 3.91 -6.20 -5.46
CA ALA A 228 2.56 -5.66 -5.58
C ALA A 228 2.51 -4.42 -6.50
N GLY A 229 1.56 -3.52 -6.28
CA GLY A 229 1.23 -2.40 -7.15
C GLY A 229 2.41 -1.50 -7.53
N THR A 230 3.29 -1.17 -6.58
CA THR A 230 4.47 -0.32 -6.86
C THR A 230 5.53 -1.03 -7.71
N ASP A 231 5.60 -2.37 -7.66
CA ASP A 231 6.44 -3.13 -8.58
C ASP A 231 5.85 -3.12 -9.98
N PHE A 232 4.52 -3.20 -10.09
CA PHE A 232 3.83 -3.08 -11.38
C PHE A 232 4.07 -1.70 -12.02
N ASP A 233 3.98 -0.62 -11.25
CA ASP A 233 4.26 0.74 -11.73
C ASP A 233 5.68 0.82 -12.28
N ARG A 234 6.65 0.33 -11.50
CA ARG A 234 8.05 0.25 -11.90
C ARG A 234 8.26 -0.55 -13.20
N ARG A 235 7.61 -1.72 -13.32
CA ARG A 235 7.73 -2.56 -14.53
C ARG A 235 7.19 -1.85 -15.76
N VAL A 236 6.01 -1.24 -15.65
CA VAL A 236 5.40 -0.51 -16.77
C VAL A 236 6.26 0.69 -17.15
N GLU A 237 6.78 1.44 -16.18
CA GLU A 237 7.66 2.59 -16.45
C GLU A 237 8.95 2.18 -17.14
N LEU A 238 9.62 1.12 -16.68
CA LEU A 238 10.83 0.58 -17.28
C LEU A 238 10.59 0.05 -18.71
N ALA A 239 9.42 -0.54 -18.95
CA ALA A 239 9.09 -1.10 -20.26
C ALA A 239 8.61 -0.03 -21.27
N SER A 240 8.10 1.12 -20.81
CA SER A 240 7.48 2.12 -21.68
C SER A 240 8.23 3.45 -21.71
N VAL A 241 8.35 4.13 -20.60
CA VAL A 241 8.88 5.50 -20.50
C VAL A 241 10.41 5.53 -20.56
N MET A 242 11.07 4.66 -19.78
CA MET A 242 12.52 4.68 -19.63
C MET A 242 13.31 4.42 -20.91
N PRO A 243 12.83 3.63 -21.90
CA PRO A 243 13.51 3.51 -23.20
C PRO A 243 13.64 4.83 -23.96
N ALA A 244 12.66 5.74 -23.83
CA ALA A 244 12.75 7.08 -24.44
C ALA A 244 13.87 7.94 -23.83
N LEU A 245 14.31 7.61 -22.61
CA LEU A 245 15.41 8.23 -21.90
C LEU A 245 16.74 7.47 -22.05
N GLY A 246 16.74 6.30 -22.74
CA GLY A 246 17.91 5.49 -23.03
C GLY A 246 18.07 4.20 -22.24
N PHE A 247 17.06 3.77 -21.49
CA PHE A 247 17.07 2.45 -20.84
C PHE A 247 17.12 1.33 -21.89
N GLY A 248 18.07 0.39 -21.75
CA GLY A 248 18.29 -0.68 -22.72
C GLY A 248 18.89 -0.24 -24.05
N ALA A 249 19.22 1.06 -24.21
CA ALA A 249 19.90 1.54 -25.41
C ALA A 249 21.36 1.08 -25.46
N LEU A 250 21.90 0.97 -26.66
CA LEU A 250 23.30 0.66 -26.88
C LEU A 250 24.12 1.95 -27.01
N GLY A 251 25.32 1.92 -26.50
CA GLY A 251 26.31 2.96 -26.65
C GLY A 251 27.02 2.89 -28.03
N PRO A 252 27.96 3.80 -28.27
CA PRO A 252 28.74 3.77 -29.52
C PRO A 252 29.70 2.59 -29.53
N SER A 253 29.95 2.05 -30.75
CA SER A 253 31.02 1.08 -30.97
C SER A 253 32.37 1.80 -30.88
N ILE A 254 33.25 1.40 -30.01
CA ILE A 254 34.57 1.99 -29.81
C ILE A 254 35.66 0.97 -30.13
N GLY A 255 36.56 1.33 -31.02
CA GLY A 255 37.73 0.49 -31.35
C GLY A 255 37.39 -0.89 -31.91
N GLY A 256 36.25 -1.06 -32.61
CA GLY A 256 35.80 -2.34 -33.16
C GLY A 256 35.21 -3.31 -32.12
N GLN A 257 35.06 -2.88 -30.86
CA GLN A 257 34.36 -3.64 -29.84
C GLN A 257 32.83 -3.52 -30.04
N PRO A 258 32.06 -4.58 -29.72
CA PRO A 258 30.61 -4.49 -29.77
C PRO A 258 30.08 -3.36 -28.83
N PRO A 259 28.98 -2.68 -29.22
CA PRO A 259 28.36 -1.69 -28.36
C PRO A 259 27.99 -2.28 -27.00
N ARG A 260 28.18 -1.50 -25.93
CA ARG A 260 27.77 -1.84 -24.58
C ARG A 260 26.41 -1.21 -24.29
N GLU A 261 25.63 -1.85 -23.47
CA GLU A 261 24.40 -1.25 -22.94
C GLU A 261 24.71 0.00 -22.10
N VAL A 262 23.84 1.00 -22.20
CA VAL A 262 23.88 2.17 -21.33
C VAL A 262 23.68 1.71 -19.87
N PRO A 263 24.47 2.25 -18.90
CA PRO A 263 24.33 1.85 -17.52
C PRO A 263 22.90 2.04 -16.98
N SER A 264 22.29 0.95 -16.50
CA SER A 264 20.84 0.88 -16.22
C SER A 264 20.42 1.40 -14.85
N ARG A 265 21.35 1.53 -13.88
CA ARG A 265 21.04 1.84 -12.48
C ARG A 265 20.17 3.08 -12.30
N VAL A 266 20.44 4.16 -13.03
CA VAL A 266 19.70 5.43 -12.89
C VAL A 266 18.22 5.24 -13.23
N TYR A 267 17.88 4.38 -14.19
CA TYR A 267 16.51 4.12 -14.59
C TYR A 267 15.76 3.31 -13.54
N PHE A 268 16.43 2.32 -12.91
CA PHE A 268 15.86 1.62 -11.77
C PHE A 268 15.64 2.54 -10.57
N ASP A 269 16.59 3.44 -10.28
CA ASP A 269 16.46 4.41 -9.19
C ASP A 269 15.30 5.39 -9.47
N LEU A 270 15.13 5.88 -10.72
CA LEU A 270 14.03 6.74 -11.14
C LEU A 270 12.67 6.02 -11.12
N ALA A 271 12.62 4.74 -11.45
CA ALA A 271 11.40 3.95 -11.43
C ALA A 271 11.07 3.38 -10.04
N THR A 272 11.87 3.67 -9.02
CA THR A 272 11.65 3.21 -7.64
C THR A 272 11.31 4.39 -6.74
N TRP A 273 10.05 4.51 -6.33
CA TRP A 273 9.48 5.69 -5.68
C TRP A 273 10.37 6.32 -4.59
N HIS A 274 10.90 5.52 -3.67
CA HIS A 274 11.72 6.00 -2.54
C HIS A 274 13.19 6.30 -2.92
N LEU A 275 13.63 5.93 -4.12
CA LEU A 275 14.98 6.19 -4.62
C LEU A 275 15.03 7.41 -5.53
N ILE A 276 13.92 7.85 -6.11
CA ILE A 276 13.85 8.96 -7.06
C ILE A 276 14.63 10.18 -6.56
N ASN A 277 14.37 10.65 -5.34
CA ASN A 277 15.03 11.83 -4.79
C ASN A 277 16.54 11.64 -4.55
N THR A 278 17.03 10.40 -4.51
CA THR A 278 18.48 10.15 -4.40
C THR A 278 19.23 10.46 -5.69
N VAL A 279 18.53 10.41 -6.84
CA VAL A 279 19.08 10.70 -8.16
C VAL A 279 19.37 12.20 -8.33
N TYR A 280 18.65 13.06 -7.59
CA TYR A 280 18.77 14.53 -7.70
C TYR A 280 19.95 15.11 -6.91
N ARG A 281 20.69 14.30 -6.16
CA ARG A 281 21.85 14.75 -5.38
C ARG A 281 22.95 15.27 -6.29
N PRO A 282 23.65 16.38 -5.92
CA PRO A 282 24.66 17.01 -6.78
C PRO A 282 25.76 16.08 -7.30
N ALA A 283 26.25 15.17 -6.45
CA ALA A 283 27.25 14.18 -6.84
C ALA A 283 26.71 13.23 -7.93
N ARG A 284 25.46 12.77 -7.78
CA ARG A 284 24.82 11.88 -8.75
C ARG A 284 24.55 12.58 -10.09
N LEU A 285 24.12 13.85 -10.04
CA LEU A 285 23.96 14.69 -11.23
C LEU A 285 25.26 14.81 -12.02
N GLN A 286 26.40 14.99 -11.32
CA GLN A 286 27.72 15.08 -11.97
C GLN A 286 28.10 13.77 -12.66
N GLU A 287 27.90 12.62 -11.98
CA GLU A 287 28.11 11.30 -12.59
C GLU A 287 27.28 11.11 -13.85
N LEU A 288 25.98 11.44 -13.81
CA LEU A 288 25.09 11.31 -14.97
C LEU A 288 25.49 12.20 -16.15
N ARG A 289 25.99 13.41 -15.90
CA ARG A 289 26.55 14.28 -16.96
C ARG A 289 27.73 13.63 -17.66
N MET A 290 28.59 12.93 -16.93
CA MET A 290 29.76 12.24 -17.51
C MET A 290 29.37 11.02 -18.35
N MET A 291 28.20 10.44 -18.15
CA MET A 291 27.70 9.29 -18.93
C MET A 291 27.28 9.64 -20.36
N ARG A 292 27.35 10.91 -20.80
CA ARG A 292 26.95 11.30 -22.16
C ARG A 292 27.63 10.46 -23.27
N GLY A 293 28.89 10.06 -23.06
CA GLY A 293 29.63 9.22 -23.99
C GLY A 293 29.15 7.76 -24.10
N ASP A 294 28.36 7.32 -23.14
CA ASP A 294 27.80 5.96 -23.11
C ASP A 294 26.58 5.79 -24.02
N TYR A 295 26.04 6.89 -24.57
CA TYR A 295 24.86 6.86 -25.45
C TYR A 295 25.24 7.05 -26.91
N ALA A 296 24.77 6.13 -27.77
CA ALA A 296 24.88 6.31 -29.22
C ALA A 296 23.96 7.44 -29.72
N ASP A 297 22.77 7.58 -29.10
CA ASP A 297 21.86 8.70 -29.36
C ASP A 297 21.96 9.74 -28.21
N PRO A 298 22.56 10.91 -28.47
CA PRO A 298 22.70 11.95 -27.47
C PRO A 298 21.36 12.58 -27.03
N VAL A 299 20.28 12.39 -27.79
CA VAL A 299 18.94 12.89 -27.43
C VAL A 299 18.40 12.18 -26.21
N GLN A 300 18.62 10.85 -26.13
CA GLN A 300 18.20 10.05 -24.98
C GLN A 300 18.86 10.54 -23.67
N HIS A 301 20.18 10.81 -23.71
CA HIS A 301 20.88 11.37 -22.57
C HIS A 301 20.37 12.78 -22.21
N ALA A 302 20.09 13.62 -23.20
CA ALA A 302 19.56 14.97 -22.96
C ALA A 302 18.18 14.93 -22.27
N ARG A 303 17.31 13.99 -22.68
CA ARG A 303 16.02 13.75 -22.03
C ARG A 303 16.20 13.29 -20.59
N LEU A 304 17.08 12.30 -20.34
CA LEU A 304 17.40 11.85 -18.97
C LEU A 304 17.90 13.04 -18.12
N MET A 305 18.83 13.81 -18.63
CA MET A 305 19.39 14.96 -17.89
C MET A 305 18.34 16.01 -17.57
N LYS A 306 17.39 16.25 -18.48
CA LYS A 306 16.28 17.17 -18.23
C LYS A 306 15.37 16.65 -17.11
N VAL A 307 14.97 15.35 -17.17
CA VAL A 307 14.16 14.73 -16.10
C VAL A 307 14.82 14.88 -14.74
N VAL A 308 16.14 14.62 -14.66
CA VAL A 308 16.86 14.67 -13.39
C VAL A 308 17.08 16.10 -12.92
N ALA A 309 17.43 17.03 -13.82
CA ALA A 309 17.68 18.42 -13.47
C ALA A 309 16.41 19.17 -13.02
N GLU A 310 15.27 18.86 -13.62
CA GLU A 310 13.97 19.45 -13.28
C GLU A 310 13.17 18.60 -12.26
N GLN A 311 13.78 17.54 -11.70
CA GLN A 311 13.22 16.66 -10.66
C GLN A 311 11.86 16.00 -11.04
N LEU A 312 11.72 15.56 -12.28
CA LEU A 312 10.46 15.10 -12.87
C LEU A 312 10.18 13.57 -12.68
N GLY A 313 11.01 12.86 -11.92
CA GLY A 313 10.89 11.40 -11.76
C GLY A 313 9.55 10.95 -11.16
N HIS A 314 9.03 11.68 -10.16
CA HIS A 314 7.73 11.34 -9.58
C HIS A 314 6.57 11.56 -10.57
N ASP A 315 6.65 12.56 -11.46
CA ASP A 315 5.69 12.78 -12.54
C ASP A 315 5.71 11.62 -13.55
N LEU A 316 6.90 11.13 -13.90
CA LEU A 316 7.05 9.98 -14.80
C LEU A 316 6.39 8.74 -14.21
N LEU A 317 6.72 8.41 -12.96
CA LEU A 317 6.16 7.25 -12.26
C LEU A 317 4.63 7.36 -12.14
N GLY A 318 4.11 8.53 -11.79
CA GLY A 318 2.66 8.76 -11.70
C GLY A 318 1.94 8.63 -13.04
N ARG A 319 2.60 8.98 -14.17
CA ARG A 319 2.06 8.77 -15.52
C ARG A 319 2.10 7.29 -15.92
N ALA A 320 3.15 6.56 -15.53
CA ALA A 320 3.24 5.11 -15.75
C ALA A 320 2.17 4.36 -14.94
N GLU A 321 1.94 4.75 -13.69
CA GLU A 321 0.85 4.21 -12.86
C GLU A 321 -0.51 4.43 -13.53
N ARG A 322 -0.78 5.64 -14.02
CA ARG A 322 -2.03 5.96 -14.74
C ARG A 322 -2.17 5.13 -16.01
N ALA A 323 -1.11 5.01 -16.81
CA ALA A 323 -1.11 4.19 -18.01
C ALA A 323 -1.36 2.71 -17.69
N LYS A 324 -0.80 2.18 -16.60
CA LYS A 324 -1.12 0.83 -16.10
C LYS A 324 -2.61 0.67 -15.80
N ILE A 325 -3.22 1.66 -15.15
CA ILE A 325 -4.65 1.63 -14.81
C ILE A 325 -5.50 1.69 -16.09
N ASP A 326 -5.18 2.58 -17.01
CA ASP A 326 -5.91 2.75 -18.28
C ASP A 326 -5.81 1.48 -19.15
N THR A 327 -4.61 0.89 -19.25
CA THR A 327 -4.40 -0.35 -20.01
C THR A 327 -5.04 -1.58 -19.37
N ALA A 328 -5.34 -1.56 -18.07
CA ALA A 328 -6.06 -2.65 -17.40
C ALA A 328 -7.49 -2.83 -17.94
N ALA A 329 -8.08 -1.79 -18.53
CA ALA A 329 -9.37 -1.86 -19.23
C ALA A 329 -9.27 -2.48 -20.64
N GLY A 330 -8.06 -2.74 -21.14
CA GLY A 330 -7.80 -3.31 -22.47
C GLY A 330 -7.51 -2.29 -23.56
N GLU A 331 -7.53 -1.00 -23.24
CA GLU A 331 -7.23 0.10 -24.17
C GLU A 331 -5.73 0.45 -24.18
N ALA A 332 -5.25 1.11 -25.23
CA ALA A 332 -3.91 1.67 -25.24
C ALA A 332 -3.89 3.00 -24.48
N ALA A 333 -2.89 3.21 -23.66
CA ALA A 333 -2.67 4.48 -22.96
C ALA A 333 -1.58 5.29 -23.69
N ARG A 334 -1.78 6.60 -23.74
CA ARG A 334 -0.79 7.53 -24.30
C ARG A 334 -0.23 8.41 -23.20
N ILE A 335 1.08 8.30 -22.99
CA ILE A 335 1.82 9.13 -22.02
C ILE A 335 2.38 10.34 -22.77
N ASP A 336 1.90 11.54 -22.44
CA ASP A 336 2.44 12.79 -22.96
C ASP A 336 3.68 13.19 -22.15
N LEU A 337 4.83 13.33 -22.83
CA LEU A 337 6.11 13.76 -22.29
C LEU A 337 6.60 15.05 -22.95
N ALA A 338 5.68 15.87 -23.48
CA ALA A 338 6.02 17.12 -24.16
C ALA A 338 6.82 18.12 -23.31
N TRP A 339 6.73 18.00 -21.99
CA TRP A 339 7.54 18.76 -21.03
C TRP A 339 9.00 18.23 -20.90
N VAL A 340 9.28 16.98 -21.29
CA VAL A 340 10.65 16.48 -21.44
C VAL A 340 11.22 16.93 -22.79
N GLU A 341 10.46 16.74 -23.86
CA GLU A 341 10.83 17.17 -25.20
C GLU A 341 9.55 17.45 -26.03
N ARG A 342 9.52 18.57 -26.74
CA ARG A 342 8.34 18.97 -27.50
C ARG A 342 7.89 17.87 -28.48
N GLY A 343 6.65 17.41 -28.33
CA GLY A 343 6.05 16.37 -29.18
C GLY A 343 6.40 14.93 -28.78
N LEU A 344 7.20 14.74 -27.72
CA LEU A 344 7.50 13.39 -27.22
C LEU A 344 6.24 12.78 -26.58
N THR A 345 5.87 11.62 -27.07
CA THR A 345 4.78 10.80 -26.52
C THR A 345 5.19 9.34 -26.54
N VAL A 346 4.74 8.59 -25.56
CA VAL A 346 4.92 7.15 -25.47
C VAL A 346 3.56 6.48 -25.46
N GLU A 347 3.37 5.49 -26.29
CA GLU A 347 2.17 4.64 -26.28
C GLU A 347 2.46 3.37 -25.49
N VAL A 348 1.53 2.99 -24.62
CA VAL A 348 1.59 1.75 -23.84
C VAL A 348 0.37 0.92 -24.23
N THR A 349 0.59 -0.17 -24.93
CA THR A 349 -0.50 -1.09 -25.26
C THR A 349 -0.82 -2.03 -24.09
N ALA A 350 -2.06 -2.53 -24.03
CA ALA A 350 -2.44 -3.54 -23.04
C ALA A 350 -1.56 -4.82 -23.12
N ALA A 351 -1.08 -5.17 -24.32
CA ALA A 351 -0.19 -6.30 -24.52
C ALA A 351 1.19 -6.06 -23.89
N GLN A 352 1.79 -4.88 -24.13
CA GLN A 352 3.08 -4.50 -23.51
C GLN A 352 3.00 -4.42 -21.99
N ALA A 353 1.93 -3.80 -21.46
CA ALA A 353 1.73 -3.75 -20.02
C ALA A 353 1.59 -5.15 -19.41
N ARG A 354 0.85 -6.06 -20.06
CA ARG A 354 0.68 -7.45 -19.61
C ARG A 354 2.02 -8.21 -19.64
N GLU A 355 2.79 -8.08 -20.71
CA GLU A 355 4.11 -8.71 -20.85
C GLU A 355 5.06 -8.22 -19.76
N ALA A 356 5.09 -6.92 -19.50
CA ALA A 356 5.92 -6.34 -18.45
C ALA A 356 5.59 -6.88 -17.05
N LEU A 357 4.35 -7.31 -16.79
CA LEU A 357 3.86 -7.77 -15.50
C LEU A 357 3.82 -9.30 -15.36
N GLU A 358 4.07 -10.06 -16.42
CA GLU A 358 3.86 -11.53 -16.46
C GLU A 358 4.62 -12.26 -15.37
N ASP A 359 5.90 -11.95 -15.16
CA ASP A 359 6.72 -12.59 -14.13
C ASP A 359 6.22 -12.31 -12.72
N ASP A 360 5.86 -11.06 -12.44
CA ASP A 360 5.38 -10.66 -11.11
C ASP A 360 3.99 -11.24 -10.82
N ILE A 361 3.09 -11.28 -11.81
CA ILE A 361 1.79 -11.97 -11.72
C ILE A 361 2.00 -13.48 -11.50
N GLY A 362 2.94 -14.10 -12.20
CA GLY A 362 3.28 -15.51 -12.04
C GLY A 362 3.72 -15.83 -10.59
N ARG A 363 4.57 -14.99 -10.01
CA ARG A 363 5.03 -15.13 -8.62
C ARG A 363 3.87 -14.97 -7.62
N ILE A 364 2.98 -14.03 -7.86
CA ILE A 364 1.79 -13.79 -7.02
C ILE A 364 0.84 -15.00 -7.05
N VAL A 365 0.59 -15.57 -8.23
CA VAL A 365 -0.23 -16.79 -8.38
C VAL A 365 0.41 -17.97 -7.64
N GLU A 366 1.73 -18.12 -7.73
CA GLU A 366 2.42 -19.21 -7.02
C GLU A 366 2.37 -19.02 -5.49
N ALA A 367 2.48 -17.79 -4.98
CA ALA A 367 2.29 -17.52 -3.55
C ALA A 367 0.87 -17.90 -3.08
N ALA A 368 -0.15 -17.62 -3.87
CA ALA A 368 -1.52 -18.05 -3.56
C ALA A 368 -1.64 -19.60 -3.49
N ARG A 369 -1.04 -20.31 -4.45
CA ARG A 369 -1.00 -21.79 -4.43
C ARG A 369 -0.24 -22.34 -3.22
N GLU A 370 0.87 -21.71 -2.88
CA GLU A 370 1.66 -22.08 -1.71
C GLU A 370 0.84 -21.91 -0.42
N THR A 371 0.03 -20.85 -0.30
CA THR A 371 -0.85 -20.66 0.85
C THR A 371 -1.85 -21.79 0.99
N VAL A 372 -2.44 -22.26 -0.12
CA VAL A 372 -3.36 -23.41 -0.13
C VAL A 372 -2.65 -24.69 0.29
N ARG A 373 -1.42 -24.93 -0.19
CA ARG A 373 -0.60 -26.09 0.22
C ARG A 373 -0.28 -26.06 1.72
N ARG A 374 0.06 -24.90 2.27
CA ARG A 374 0.32 -24.71 3.71
C ARG A 374 -0.91 -25.01 4.58
N ALA A 375 -2.10 -24.74 4.07
CA ALA A 375 -3.36 -25.14 4.73
C ALA A 375 -3.65 -26.64 4.64
N GLY A 376 -2.82 -27.44 3.95
CA GLY A 376 -3.07 -28.86 3.70
C GLY A 376 -4.23 -29.12 2.74
N LEU A 377 -4.54 -28.13 1.88
CA LEU A 377 -5.67 -28.18 0.96
C LEU A 377 -5.18 -28.31 -0.50
N SER A 378 -6.10 -28.76 -1.37
CA SER A 378 -5.95 -28.65 -2.82
C SER A 378 -6.72 -27.44 -3.36
N ALA A 379 -6.50 -27.10 -4.63
CA ALA A 379 -7.21 -25.99 -5.26
C ALA A 379 -8.74 -26.19 -5.25
N GLU A 380 -9.20 -27.44 -5.37
CA GLU A 380 -10.62 -27.82 -5.33
C GLU A 380 -11.23 -27.68 -3.93
N GLY A 381 -10.38 -27.62 -2.90
CA GLY A 381 -10.79 -27.42 -1.51
C GLY A 381 -11.09 -25.95 -1.15
N ILE A 382 -10.97 -25.03 -2.08
CA ILE A 382 -11.26 -23.60 -1.91
C ILE A 382 -12.63 -23.30 -2.49
N ASP A 383 -13.52 -22.75 -1.65
CA ASP A 383 -14.91 -22.45 -2.04
C ASP A 383 -15.02 -21.08 -2.70
N ALA A 384 -14.19 -20.11 -2.28
CA ALA A 384 -14.15 -18.77 -2.85
C ALA A 384 -12.75 -18.15 -2.82
N VAL A 385 -12.47 -17.27 -3.79
CA VAL A 385 -11.32 -16.36 -3.78
C VAL A 385 -11.85 -14.93 -3.61
N TYR A 386 -11.50 -14.30 -2.51
CA TYR A 386 -11.93 -12.95 -2.18
C TYR A 386 -10.79 -11.95 -2.48
N PHE A 387 -11.03 -11.07 -3.44
CA PHE A 387 -10.07 -10.06 -3.89
C PHE A 387 -10.24 -8.75 -3.12
N THR A 388 -9.16 -8.29 -2.49
CA THR A 388 -9.07 -6.99 -1.81
C THR A 388 -7.70 -6.36 -2.06
N GLY A 389 -7.53 -5.09 -1.69
CA GLY A 389 -6.34 -4.30 -2.01
C GLY A 389 -6.40 -3.62 -3.37
N GLY A 390 -5.76 -2.45 -3.47
CA GLY A 390 -5.85 -1.56 -4.65
C GLY A 390 -5.43 -2.21 -5.97
N SER A 391 -4.44 -3.10 -5.93
CA SER A 391 -3.87 -3.75 -7.13
C SER A 391 -4.77 -4.83 -7.73
N THR A 392 -5.80 -5.29 -7.03
CA THR A 392 -6.83 -6.20 -7.57
C THR A 392 -7.72 -5.55 -8.64
N GLY A 393 -7.53 -4.25 -8.88
CA GLY A 393 -8.06 -3.56 -10.07
C GLY A 393 -7.46 -4.03 -11.39
N LEU A 394 -6.28 -4.65 -11.37
CA LEU A 394 -5.62 -5.20 -12.55
C LEU A 394 -6.31 -6.51 -12.97
N LYS A 395 -7.10 -6.45 -14.04
CA LYS A 395 -7.92 -7.56 -14.52
C LYS A 395 -7.08 -8.81 -14.86
N ALA A 396 -5.91 -8.63 -15.49
CA ALA A 396 -5.00 -9.72 -15.81
C ALA A 396 -4.55 -10.51 -14.57
N LEU A 397 -4.34 -9.84 -13.44
CA LEU A 397 -3.97 -10.46 -12.17
C LEU A 397 -5.13 -11.28 -11.58
N THR A 398 -6.33 -10.68 -11.48
CA THR A 398 -7.49 -11.37 -10.89
C THR A 398 -7.96 -12.54 -11.74
N GLU A 399 -7.92 -12.43 -13.08
CA GLU A 399 -8.23 -13.54 -13.99
C GLU A 399 -7.22 -14.71 -13.84
N ARG A 400 -5.93 -14.42 -13.72
CA ARG A 400 -4.90 -15.46 -13.51
C ARG A 400 -5.03 -16.14 -12.16
N LEU A 401 -5.35 -15.38 -11.10
CA LEU A 401 -5.63 -15.96 -9.78
C LEU A 401 -6.91 -16.81 -9.80
N ALA A 402 -8.00 -16.31 -10.39
CA ALA A 402 -9.23 -17.09 -10.52
C ALA A 402 -9.03 -18.39 -11.33
N ALA A 403 -8.25 -18.34 -12.42
CA ALA A 403 -7.92 -19.52 -13.21
C ALA A 403 -7.08 -20.56 -12.45
N ALA A 404 -6.35 -20.15 -11.40
CA ALA A 404 -5.61 -21.08 -10.55
C ALA A 404 -6.54 -21.88 -9.58
N PHE A 405 -7.78 -21.40 -9.36
CA PHE A 405 -8.79 -21.98 -8.48
C PHE A 405 -10.14 -22.07 -9.21
N PRO A 406 -10.26 -22.91 -10.25
CA PRO A 406 -11.38 -22.86 -11.20
C PRO A 406 -12.75 -23.24 -10.62
N GLN A 407 -12.77 -23.91 -9.45
CA GLN A 407 -14.01 -24.26 -8.76
C GLN A 407 -14.44 -23.22 -7.72
N ALA A 408 -13.53 -22.31 -7.36
CA ALA A 408 -13.80 -21.27 -6.38
C ALA A 408 -14.59 -20.12 -6.98
N GLN A 409 -15.56 -19.60 -6.23
CA GLN A 409 -16.27 -18.38 -6.61
C GLN A 409 -15.35 -17.17 -6.49
N ALA A 410 -15.19 -16.39 -7.56
CA ALA A 410 -14.47 -15.12 -7.51
C ALA A 410 -15.36 -14.04 -6.86
N LEU A 411 -14.89 -13.48 -5.76
CA LEU A 411 -15.59 -12.45 -4.99
C LEU A 411 -14.75 -11.17 -4.99
N HIS A 412 -15.40 -10.04 -5.23
CA HIS A 412 -14.75 -8.73 -5.21
C HIS A 412 -15.35 -7.89 -4.10
N GLY A 413 -14.54 -7.57 -3.09
CA GLY A 413 -14.88 -6.61 -2.05
C GLY A 413 -14.63 -5.16 -2.49
N ASP A 414 -14.93 -4.22 -1.59
CA ASP A 414 -14.41 -2.87 -1.74
C ASP A 414 -12.88 -2.95 -1.62
N ARG A 415 -12.18 -2.55 -2.70
CA ARG A 415 -10.72 -2.72 -2.83
C ARG A 415 -9.91 -2.01 -1.77
N LEU A 416 -10.45 -0.93 -1.20
CA LEU A 416 -9.73 -0.06 -0.27
C LEU A 416 -10.35 -0.02 1.11
N ALA A 417 -11.57 -0.56 1.30
CA ALA A 417 -12.33 -0.37 2.52
C ALA A 417 -12.97 -1.64 3.10
N SER A 418 -12.81 -2.81 2.44
CA SER A 418 -13.39 -4.08 2.92
C SER A 418 -12.90 -4.45 4.32
N VAL A 419 -11.60 -4.29 4.58
CA VAL A 419 -11.01 -4.56 5.90
C VAL A 419 -11.61 -3.64 6.96
N ALA A 420 -11.61 -2.32 6.73
CA ALA A 420 -12.17 -1.34 7.69
C ALA A 420 -13.66 -1.57 7.95
N SER A 421 -14.43 -1.92 6.91
CA SER A 421 -15.85 -2.24 7.05
C SER A 421 -16.07 -3.50 7.89
N GLY A 422 -15.29 -4.55 7.65
CA GLY A 422 -15.34 -5.78 8.42
C GLY A 422 -14.87 -5.61 9.87
N LEU A 423 -13.81 -4.86 10.10
CA LEU A 423 -13.39 -4.46 11.44
C LEU A 423 -14.50 -3.70 12.18
N GLY A 424 -15.28 -2.88 11.43
CA GLY A 424 -16.46 -2.22 11.95
C GLY A 424 -17.51 -3.20 12.43
N LEU A 425 -17.78 -4.27 11.69
CA LEU A 425 -18.70 -5.33 12.14
C LEU A 425 -18.21 -6.01 13.43
N ASP A 426 -16.91 -6.29 13.53
CA ASP A 426 -16.31 -6.85 14.74
C ASP A 426 -16.39 -5.88 15.93
N ALA A 427 -16.10 -4.59 15.72
CA ALA A 427 -16.24 -3.56 16.75
C ALA A 427 -17.68 -3.47 17.28
N GLY A 428 -18.66 -3.56 16.38
CA GLY A 428 -20.07 -3.64 16.75
C GLY A 428 -20.40 -4.86 17.58
N ARG A 429 -19.80 -6.01 17.33
CA ARG A 429 -19.99 -7.23 18.13
C ARG A 429 -19.37 -7.13 19.52
N ARG A 430 -18.18 -6.52 19.63
CA ARG A 430 -17.42 -6.40 20.88
C ARG A 430 -17.96 -5.32 21.79
N PHE A 431 -18.30 -4.16 21.22
CA PHE A 431 -18.49 -2.93 22.01
C PHE A 431 -19.95 -2.45 22.10
N ARG A 432 -20.88 -3.02 21.33
CA ARG A 432 -22.30 -2.72 21.55
C ARG A 432 -22.73 -3.28 22.89
N VAL A 433 -23.30 -2.43 23.71
CA VAL A 433 -24.02 -2.88 24.89
C VAL A 433 -25.17 -3.76 24.41
N ARG A 434 -25.17 -5.04 24.74
CA ARG A 434 -26.36 -5.90 24.59
C ARG A 434 -27.40 -5.33 25.55
N GLY A 435 -28.38 -4.60 25.01
CA GLY A 435 -29.51 -4.09 25.75
C GLY A 435 -30.43 -5.21 26.23
#